data_1c9c58fef2a7fd8c2ffe394a4b48f8de
#
_entry.id   1c9c58fef2a7fd8c2ffe394a4b48f8de
#
_cell.length_a   1.000
_cell.length_b   1.000
_cell.length_c   1.000
_cell.angle_alpha   90.00
_cell.angle_beta   90.00
_cell.angle_gamma   90.00
#
_symmetry.space_group_name_H-M   'P 1'
#
loop_
_entity.id
_entity.type
_entity.pdbx_description
1 polymer ?
#
loop_
_entity_poly.entity_id
_entity_poly.type
_entity_poly.pdbx_seq_one_letter_code
_entity_poly.pdbx_strand_id
1 'polypeptide(L)'
;MITRTDVLAHLEYGMRKGFLVGNKEYKNLRTGWVRETTSTGAFEIYGDLGAIPWPAQVGGQAGPGGTDSRTGHPQVSGLHEGGAITVLGGNERGLVVYNQDWDIPIGIWHNAINDNRVGGLEEWARSAGVRFQQHMDYLCFAALNGGDATTTYGACYDSLAFFHDSHYDKGAEYQTVQDNVYALAMTLDNFETVRVAASQFKDDRGIPTGIVHDLIIHAINLERMAAQITDNKETYDTTNREMNPYAGKVNRLTAPGGWVDSTFWAVVCTTLPEKPIMLQIREGPQLVFWDDNTQSTGIRYFKWLARYTVTYGDWRLACMGKT
;
A
#
# COMPACT_ATOMS: atom_id res chain seq x y z
N MET A 1 10.04 -9.90 51.45
CA MET A 1 11.04 -10.64 50.68
C MET A 1 10.55 -10.69 49.25
N ILE A 2 11.26 -10.10 48.30
CA ILE A 2 10.87 -10.12 46.88
C ILE A 2 11.09 -11.54 46.36
N THR A 3 10.03 -12.18 45.91
CA THR A 3 10.09 -13.53 45.38
C THR A 3 10.56 -13.53 43.91
N ARG A 4 11.05 -14.65 43.43
CA ARG A 4 11.42 -14.85 42.02
C ARG A 4 10.24 -14.56 41.05
N THR A 5 9.03 -14.90 41.48
CA THR A 5 7.80 -14.65 40.70
C THR A 5 7.54 -13.15 40.61
N ASP A 6 7.84 -12.38 41.66
CA ASP A 6 7.70 -10.92 41.64
C ASP A 6 8.68 -10.26 40.64
N VAL A 7 9.93 -10.74 40.58
CA VAL A 7 10.94 -10.24 39.63
C VAL A 7 10.52 -10.51 38.18
N LEU A 8 10.00 -11.69 37.90
CA LEU A 8 9.51 -12.04 36.56
C LEU A 8 8.29 -11.22 36.15
N ALA A 9 7.35 -11.03 37.07
CA ALA A 9 6.17 -10.19 36.79
C ALA A 9 6.55 -8.74 36.52
N HIS A 10 7.53 -8.19 37.27
CA HIS A 10 8.07 -6.85 36.99
C HIS A 10 8.79 -6.77 35.66
N LEU A 11 9.57 -7.78 35.30
CA LEU A 11 10.26 -7.85 34.03
C LEU A 11 9.27 -7.89 32.86
N GLU A 12 8.26 -8.75 32.98
CA GLU A 12 7.20 -8.86 31.97
C GLU A 12 6.46 -7.53 31.80
N TYR A 13 6.10 -6.87 32.88
CA TYR A 13 5.45 -5.57 32.84
C TYR A 13 6.33 -4.51 32.17
N GLY A 14 7.61 -4.43 32.53
CA GLY A 14 8.57 -3.50 31.93
C GLY A 14 8.72 -3.73 30.43
N MET A 15 8.86 -4.98 29.99
CA MET A 15 8.99 -5.33 28.59
C MET A 15 7.71 -5.00 27.80
N ARG A 16 6.52 -5.30 28.34
CA ARG A 16 5.24 -4.94 27.70
C ARG A 16 5.09 -3.43 27.56
N LYS A 17 5.42 -2.68 28.61
CA LYS A 17 5.39 -1.22 28.62
C LYS A 17 6.37 -0.64 27.60
N GLY A 18 7.63 -1.07 27.63
CA GLY A 18 8.66 -0.63 26.68
C GLY A 18 8.23 -0.87 25.24
N PHE A 19 7.73 -2.07 24.93
CA PHE A 19 7.25 -2.42 23.61
C PHE A 19 6.10 -1.51 23.14
N LEU A 20 5.10 -1.24 23.97
CA LEU A 20 4.00 -0.35 23.62
C LEU A 20 4.46 1.09 23.39
N VAL A 21 5.45 1.55 24.13
CA VAL A 21 6.07 2.86 23.93
C VAL A 21 6.76 2.90 22.57
N GLY A 22 7.64 1.93 22.27
CA GLY A 22 8.35 1.87 20.99
C GLY A 22 7.42 1.78 19.79
N ASN A 23 6.34 0.99 19.91
CA ASN A 23 5.33 0.86 18.86
C ASN A 23 4.61 2.18 18.55
N LYS A 24 4.45 3.07 19.55
CA LYS A 24 3.80 4.38 19.39
C LYS A 24 4.77 5.50 18.97
N GLU A 25 6.04 5.38 19.30
CA GLU A 25 7.05 6.41 19.00
C GLU A 25 7.44 6.45 17.53
N TYR A 26 7.34 5.33 16.85
CA TYR A 26 7.69 5.28 15.44
C TYR A 26 6.64 6.03 14.60
N LYS A 27 7.13 6.98 13.81
CA LYS A 27 6.29 7.69 12.84
C LYS A 27 6.18 6.87 11.55
N ASN A 28 5.02 6.30 11.32
CA ASN A 28 4.77 5.47 10.14
C ASN A 28 4.91 6.27 8.84
N LEU A 29 5.66 5.73 7.89
CA LEU A 29 5.85 6.29 6.55
C LEU A 29 4.74 5.86 5.58
N ARG A 30 4.01 4.79 5.90
CA ARG A 30 2.91 4.25 5.08
C ARG A 30 1.61 5.06 5.15
N THR A 31 1.51 5.97 6.11
CA THR A 31 0.29 6.76 6.34
C THR A 31 -0.08 7.56 5.10
N GLY A 32 -1.31 7.40 4.63
CA GLY A 32 -1.90 8.16 3.52
C GLY A 32 -1.84 7.47 2.16
N TRP A 33 -0.88 6.59 1.88
CA TRP A 33 -0.76 5.87 0.61
C TRP A 33 -0.96 4.35 0.71
N VAL A 34 -1.03 3.81 1.93
CA VAL A 34 -1.35 2.41 2.20
C VAL A 34 -2.71 2.34 2.90
N ARG A 35 -3.54 1.38 2.50
CA ARG A 35 -4.78 1.03 3.19
C ARG A 35 -4.48 -0.01 4.26
N GLU A 36 -4.72 0.32 5.52
CA GLU A 36 -4.67 -0.67 6.60
C GLU A 36 -6.05 -1.33 6.77
N THR A 37 -6.08 -2.65 6.82
CA THR A 37 -7.29 -3.44 7.01
C THR A 37 -7.07 -4.52 8.05
N THR A 38 -8.12 -4.93 8.73
CA THR A 38 -8.07 -6.01 9.72
C THR A 38 -8.56 -7.32 9.13
N SER A 39 -7.92 -8.43 9.52
CA SER A 39 -8.31 -9.77 9.12
C SER A 39 -8.82 -10.56 10.33
N THR A 40 -9.79 -11.41 10.13
CA THR A 40 -10.35 -12.30 11.16
C THR A 40 -10.05 -13.79 10.87
N GLY A 41 -9.75 -14.12 9.62
CA GLY A 41 -9.47 -15.48 9.14
C GLY A 41 -7.98 -15.80 8.96
N ALA A 42 -7.66 -17.00 8.51
CA ALA A 42 -6.32 -17.36 8.05
C ALA A 42 -5.98 -16.65 6.74
N PHE A 43 -6.97 -16.34 5.96
CA PHE A 43 -6.94 -15.57 4.72
C PHE A 43 -8.21 -14.71 4.64
N GLU A 44 -8.15 -13.67 3.84
CA GLU A 44 -9.31 -12.86 3.47
C GLU A 44 -9.47 -12.88 1.95
N ILE A 45 -10.71 -12.73 1.50
CA ILE A 45 -11.06 -12.61 0.09
C ILE A 45 -11.54 -11.18 -0.13
N TYR A 46 -10.77 -10.42 -0.88
CA TYR A 46 -11.19 -9.09 -1.30
C TYR A 46 -11.88 -9.20 -2.66
N GLY A 47 -13.19 -9.04 -2.65
CA GLY A 47 -14.00 -9.05 -3.86
C GLY A 47 -14.31 -7.64 -4.32
N ASP A 48 -14.29 -7.44 -5.62
CA ASP A 48 -14.76 -6.23 -6.29
C ASP A 48 -15.81 -6.62 -7.34
N LEU A 49 -16.89 -5.85 -7.43
CA LEU A 49 -17.97 -6.06 -8.39
C LEU A 49 -17.79 -5.25 -9.68
N GLY A 50 -16.65 -4.60 -9.83
CA GLY A 50 -16.37 -3.69 -10.94
C GLY A 50 -17.06 -2.32 -10.80
N ALA A 51 -16.86 -1.45 -11.78
CA ALA A 51 -17.34 -0.08 -11.73
C ALA A 51 -18.86 0.02 -11.92
N ILE A 52 -19.47 0.94 -11.18
CA ILE A 52 -20.88 1.31 -11.37
C ILE A 52 -20.95 2.29 -12.55
N PRO A 53 -21.89 2.09 -13.50
CA PRO A 53 -22.05 3.02 -14.61
C PRO A 53 -22.44 4.41 -14.12
N TRP A 54 -22.11 5.42 -14.89
CA TRP A 54 -22.60 6.76 -14.60
C TRP A 54 -24.11 6.82 -14.58
N PRO A 55 -24.71 7.65 -13.72
CA PRO A 55 -26.16 7.85 -13.71
C PRO A 55 -26.64 8.28 -15.09
N ALA A 56 -27.64 7.57 -15.62
CA ALA A 56 -28.31 7.96 -16.83
C ALA A 56 -29.42 8.97 -16.53
N GLN A 57 -29.63 9.93 -17.42
CA GLN A 57 -30.74 10.88 -17.27
C GLN A 57 -32.06 10.16 -17.47
N VAL A 58 -32.90 10.15 -16.43
CA VAL A 58 -34.29 9.62 -16.53
C VAL A 58 -35.15 10.65 -17.25
N GLY A 59 -35.83 10.22 -18.34
CA GLY A 59 -36.79 11.08 -19.06
C GLY A 59 -36.20 11.91 -20.21
N GLY A 60 -34.92 11.72 -20.59
CA GLY A 60 -34.40 12.29 -21.83
C GLY A 60 -35.02 11.61 -23.05
N GLN A 61 -35.59 12.38 -24.01
CA GLN A 61 -36.03 11.85 -25.29
C GLN A 61 -34.82 11.34 -26.06
N ALA A 62 -34.58 10.04 -25.96
CA ALA A 62 -33.73 9.36 -26.93
C ALA A 62 -34.55 9.08 -28.16
N GLY A 63 -34.17 9.62 -29.29
CA GLY A 63 -34.65 9.14 -30.57
C GLY A 63 -34.33 7.65 -30.72
N PRO A 64 -35.14 6.88 -31.46
CA PRO A 64 -34.93 5.47 -31.66
C PRO A 64 -33.54 5.24 -32.30
N GLY A 65 -32.65 4.55 -31.56
CA GLY A 65 -31.33 4.18 -32.06
C GLY A 65 -30.20 5.21 -31.79
N GLY A 66 -30.42 6.23 -30.95
CA GLY A 66 -29.38 7.18 -30.57
C GLY A 66 -28.37 6.59 -29.56
N THR A 67 -27.11 6.83 -29.81
CA THR A 67 -26.06 6.64 -28.81
C THR A 67 -25.95 7.91 -27.97
N ASP A 68 -25.64 7.78 -26.67
CA ASP A 68 -25.31 8.93 -25.83
C ASP A 68 -24.04 9.59 -26.41
N SER A 69 -24.20 10.82 -26.85
CA SER A 69 -23.10 11.60 -27.45
C SER A 69 -21.93 11.87 -26.49
N ARG A 70 -22.09 11.59 -25.20
CA ARG A 70 -21.07 11.77 -24.17
C ARG A 70 -20.29 10.49 -23.87
N THR A 71 -20.93 9.35 -23.90
CA THR A 71 -20.33 8.06 -23.52
C THR A 71 -20.14 7.10 -24.69
N GLY A 72 -20.74 7.38 -25.87
CA GLY A 72 -20.68 6.46 -27.03
C GLY A 72 -21.47 5.17 -26.86
N HIS A 73 -22.12 4.96 -25.71
CA HIS A 73 -22.91 3.77 -25.46
C HIS A 73 -24.33 3.90 -25.97
N PRO A 74 -24.98 2.78 -26.36
CA PRO A 74 -26.40 2.77 -26.69
C PRO A 74 -27.20 3.35 -25.53
N GLN A 75 -27.95 4.41 -25.79
CA GLN A 75 -28.88 4.89 -24.78
C GLN A 75 -29.91 3.80 -24.49
N VAL A 76 -29.99 3.39 -23.22
CA VAL A 76 -31.08 2.60 -22.72
C VAL A 76 -32.31 3.49 -22.81
N SER A 77 -33.07 3.36 -23.90
CA SER A 77 -34.27 4.11 -24.13
C SER A 77 -35.28 3.81 -23.02
N GLY A 78 -35.47 4.82 -22.19
CA GLY A 78 -36.68 5.10 -21.51
C GLY A 78 -37.23 4.09 -20.55
N LEU A 79 -37.26 4.45 -19.32
CA LEU A 79 -38.36 4.26 -18.40
C LEU A 79 -39.59 5.07 -18.90
N HIS A 80 -40.07 4.79 -20.07
CA HIS A 80 -41.42 5.10 -20.45
C HIS A 80 -42.24 3.82 -20.39
N GLU A 81 -43.19 3.78 -19.46
CA GLU A 81 -44.31 2.86 -19.35
C GLU A 81 -44.08 1.49 -20.04
N GLY A 82 -43.37 0.57 -19.37
CA GLY A 82 -43.14 -0.78 -19.84
C GLY A 82 -41.75 -1.11 -20.38
N GLY A 83 -40.78 -0.20 -20.33
CA GLY A 83 -39.37 -0.47 -20.69
C GLY A 83 -38.69 -1.37 -19.66
N ALA A 84 -38.04 -2.46 -20.12
CA ALA A 84 -37.24 -3.32 -19.26
C ALA A 84 -36.07 -2.55 -18.67
N ILE A 85 -35.96 -2.56 -17.34
CA ILE A 85 -34.75 -2.07 -16.66
C ILE A 85 -33.65 -3.08 -16.97
N THR A 86 -32.62 -2.68 -17.73
CA THR A 86 -31.46 -3.52 -17.92
C THR A 86 -30.63 -3.46 -16.65
N VAL A 87 -30.68 -4.51 -15.85
CA VAL A 87 -29.79 -4.70 -14.71
C VAL A 87 -28.41 -5.05 -15.28
N LEU A 88 -27.47 -4.14 -15.13
CA LEU A 88 -26.09 -4.38 -15.50
C LEU A 88 -25.47 -5.32 -14.46
N GLY A 89 -24.97 -6.48 -14.88
CA GLY A 89 -24.21 -7.39 -14.03
C GLY A 89 -22.90 -6.74 -13.60
N GLY A 90 -22.46 -6.99 -12.38
CA GLY A 90 -21.11 -6.67 -11.92
C GLY A 90 -20.10 -7.73 -12.43
N ASN A 91 -18.88 -7.31 -12.64
CA ASN A 91 -17.78 -8.21 -12.97
C ASN A 91 -17.12 -8.64 -11.65
N GLU A 92 -17.35 -9.89 -11.22
CA GLU A 92 -16.79 -10.39 -9.96
C GLU A 92 -15.28 -10.61 -10.10
N ARG A 93 -14.52 -9.95 -9.26
CA ARG A 93 -13.06 -10.10 -9.12
C ARG A 93 -12.75 -10.43 -7.68
N GLY A 94 -11.79 -11.29 -7.45
CA GLY A 94 -11.39 -11.67 -6.10
C GLY A 94 -9.89 -11.84 -5.97
N LEU A 95 -9.33 -11.28 -4.90
CA LEU A 95 -7.96 -11.48 -4.49
C LEU A 95 -7.94 -12.22 -3.15
N VAL A 96 -7.31 -13.39 -3.09
CA VAL A 96 -7.14 -14.17 -1.86
C VAL A 96 -5.83 -13.80 -1.21
N VAL A 97 -5.87 -13.32 0.03
CA VAL A 97 -4.70 -12.83 0.76
C VAL A 97 -4.48 -13.64 2.03
N TYR A 98 -3.37 -14.35 2.11
CA TYR A 98 -2.99 -15.16 3.27
C TYR A 98 -2.18 -14.34 4.27
N ASN A 99 -2.51 -14.47 5.56
CA ASN A 99 -1.73 -13.86 6.63
C ASN A 99 -0.38 -14.56 6.79
N GLN A 100 0.67 -13.78 7.08
CA GLN A 100 2.02 -14.27 7.38
C GLN A 100 2.34 -14.04 8.85
N ASP A 101 3.08 -14.99 9.44
CA ASP A 101 3.48 -14.92 10.83
C ASP A 101 4.90 -14.35 10.93
N TRP A 102 5.08 -13.38 11.83
CA TRP A 102 6.34 -12.68 12.05
C TRP A 102 6.69 -12.76 13.52
N ASP A 103 7.92 -13.14 13.86
CA ASP A 103 8.37 -13.17 15.24
C ASP A 103 9.80 -12.64 15.44
N ILE A 104 10.07 -12.17 16.65
CA ILE A 104 11.41 -11.82 17.13
C ILE A 104 11.63 -12.62 18.40
N PRO A 105 12.32 -13.79 18.33
CA PRO A 105 12.62 -14.60 19.50
C PRO A 105 13.83 -14.03 20.26
N ILE A 106 13.76 -14.06 21.60
CA ILE A 106 14.87 -13.71 22.49
C ILE A 106 15.00 -14.76 23.57
N GLY A 107 16.22 -15.25 23.79
CA GLY A 107 16.58 -16.14 24.87
C GLY A 107 17.40 -15.42 25.95
N ILE A 108 17.03 -15.56 27.22
CA ILE A 108 17.75 -14.98 28.36
C ILE A 108 18.18 -16.09 29.30
N TRP A 109 19.45 -16.14 29.63
CA TRP A 109 19.98 -17.10 30.59
C TRP A 109 19.31 -16.92 31.96
N HIS A 110 18.88 -18.03 32.54
CA HIS A 110 18.22 -18.07 33.84
C HIS A 110 19.07 -17.38 34.95
N ASN A 111 20.36 -17.61 34.93
CA ASN A 111 21.29 -17.01 35.90
C ASN A 111 21.37 -15.49 35.73
N ALA A 112 21.29 -14.97 34.50
CA ALA A 112 21.26 -13.50 34.29
C ALA A 112 20.02 -12.86 34.90
N ILE A 113 18.89 -13.56 34.90
CA ILE A 113 17.65 -13.13 35.58
C ILE A 113 17.85 -13.15 37.10
N ASN A 114 18.39 -14.25 37.64
CA ASN A 114 18.62 -14.40 39.08
C ASN A 114 19.64 -13.37 39.63
N ASP A 115 20.68 -13.05 38.84
CA ASP A 115 21.73 -12.10 39.19
C ASP A 115 21.28 -10.64 38.95
N ASN A 116 20.03 -10.40 38.59
CA ASN A 116 19.48 -9.09 38.25
C ASN A 116 20.27 -8.33 37.16
N ARG A 117 20.91 -9.08 36.23
CA ARG A 117 21.68 -8.53 35.10
C ARG A 117 20.82 -8.25 33.88
N VAL A 118 19.53 -8.05 34.08
CA VAL A 118 18.53 -7.85 33.02
C VAL A 118 18.22 -6.37 32.76
N GLY A 119 19.09 -5.48 33.23
CA GLY A 119 19.02 -4.06 32.87
C GLY A 119 19.07 -3.89 31.35
N GLY A 120 18.18 -3.06 30.82
CA GLY A 120 18.10 -2.81 29.36
C GLY A 120 17.05 -3.65 28.60
N LEU A 121 16.38 -4.61 29.23
CA LEU A 121 15.32 -5.38 28.55
C LEU A 121 14.11 -4.53 28.17
N GLU A 122 13.79 -3.50 28.96
CA GLU A 122 12.74 -2.53 28.60
C GLU A 122 13.12 -1.77 27.32
N GLU A 123 14.38 -1.37 27.19
CA GLU A 123 14.90 -0.68 26.00
C GLU A 123 14.94 -1.63 24.78
N TRP A 124 15.28 -2.91 24.98
CA TRP A 124 15.17 -3.92 23.93
C TRP A 124 13.73 -4.10 23.48
N ALA A 125 12.81 -4.17 24.41
CA ALA A 125 11.37 -4.27 24.11
C ALA A 125 10.88 -3.05 23.33
N ARG A 126 11.33 -1.86 23.71
CA ARG A 126 11.05 -0.61 22.99
C ARG A 126 11.60 -0.65 21.56
N SER A 127 12.84 -1.09 21.39
CA SER A 127 13.44 -1.28 20.07
C SER A 127 12.69 -2.32 19.23
N ALA A 128 12.21 -3.40 19.81
CA ALA A 128 11.39 -4.40 19.12
C ALA A 128 10.06 -3.79 18.64
N GLY A 129 9.41 -2.96 19.45
CA GLY A 129 8.20 -2.24 19.04
C GLY A 129 8.43 -1.33 17.83
N VAL A 130 9.53 -0.58 17.83
CA VAL A 130 9.94 0.24 16.67
C VAL A 130 10.20 -0.64 15.44
N ARG A 131 10.89 -1.77 15.61
CA ARG A 131 11.25 -2.68 14.51
C ARG A 131 10.05 -3.30 13.82
N PHE A 132 9.00 -3.67 14.54
CA PHE A 132 7.77 -4.17 13.91
C PHE A 132 7.11 -3.10 13.04
N GLN A 133 7.04 -1.86 13.50
CA GLN A 133 6.47 -0.76 12.71
C GLN A 133 7.33 -0.47 11.46
N GLN A 134 8.67 -0.46 11.63
CA GLN A 134 9.59 -0.33 10.50
C GLN A 134 9.44 -1.46 9.49
N HIS A 135 9.23 -2.71 9.96
CA HIS A 135 9.07 -3.85 9.08
C HIS A 135 7.77 -3.78 8.27
N MET A 136 6.67 -3.31 8.88
CA MET A 136 5.42 -3.06 8.15
C MET A 136 5.62 -2.01 7.05
N ASP A 137 6.30 -0.90 7.35
CA ASP A 137 6.64 0.11 6.34
C ASP A 137 7.57 -0.46 5.26
N TYR A 138 8.61 -1.20 5.66
CA TYR A 138 9.52 -1.87 4.73
C TYR A 138 8.78 -2.77 3.74
N LEU A 139 7.86 -3.60 4.21
CA LEU A 139 7.07 -4.48 3.34
C LEU A 139 6.21 -3.69 2.35
N CYS A 140 5.63 -2.56 2.76
CA CYS A 140 4.85 -1.70 1.86
C CYS A 140 5.72 -1.09 0.74
N PHE A 141 6.91 -0.57 1.08
CA PHE A 141 7.85 -0.05 0.09
C PHE A 141 8.42 -1.16 -0.81
N ALA A 142 8.74 -2.31 -0.23
CA ALA A 142 9.25 -3.45 -0.97
C ALA A 142 8.20 -4.03 -1.93
N ALA A 143 6.92 -4.07 -1.53
CA ALA A 143 5.83 -4.44 -2.41
C ALA A 143 5.68 -3.47 -3.58
N LEU A 144 5.77 -2.17 -3.31
CA LEU A 144 5.70 -1.16 -4.37
C LEU A 144 6.92 -1.26 -5.31
N ASN A 145 8.12 -1.45 -4.79
CA ASN A 145 9.34 -1.59 -5.61
C ASN A 145 9.37 -2.89 -6.45
N GLY A 146 8.86 -3.99 -5.89
CA GLY A 146 8.81 -5.30 -6.56
C GLY A 146 7.50 -5.55 -7.30
N GLY A 147 6.69 -4.52 -7.52
CA GLY A 147 5.40 -4.63 -8.18
C GLY A 147 5.46 -4.95 -9.68
N ASP A 148 6.64 -4.93 -10.29
CA ASP A 148 6.90 -5.36 -11.67
C ASP A 148 6.99 -6.90 -11.85
N ALA A 149 6.86 -7.66 -10.76
CA ALA A 149 6.88 -9.12 -10.76
C ALA A 149 5.78 -9.72 -9.86
N THR A 150 5.31 -10.92 -10.18
CA THR A 150 4.29 -11.64 -9.42
C THR A 150 4.86 -12.59 -8.37
N THR A 151 6.18 -12.70 -8.26
CA THR A 151 6.85 -13.77 -7.50
C THR A 151 6.80 -13.61 -5.99
N THR A 152 6.87 -12.37 -5.47
CA THR A 152 7.03 -12.13 -4.02
C THR A 152 5.73 -11.72 -3.34
N TYR A 153 4.99 -10.79 -3.92
CA TYR A 153 3.77 -10.22 -3.34
C TYR A 153 2.49 -10.65 -4.06
N GLY A 154 2.63 -11.59 -5.01
CA GLY A 154 1.53 -12.10 -5.81
C GLY A 154 1.18 -11.25 -7.02
N ALA A 155 0.09 -11.61 -7.66
CA ALA A 155 -0.48 -10.88 -8.78
C ALA A 155 -1.56 -9.90 -8.30
N CYS A 156 -1.86 -8.91 -9.13
CA CYS A 156 -3.02 -8.06 -8.94
C CYS A 156 -4.33 -8.83 -9.26
N TYR A 157 -5.48 -8.22 -9.05
CA TYR A 157 -6.80 -8.84 -9.29
C TYR A 157 -7.01 -9.29 -10.75
N ASP A 158 -6.30 -8.71 -11.71
CA ASP A 158 -6.32 -9.10 -13.13
C ASP A 158 -5.33 -10.23 -13.48
N SER A 159 -4.65 -10.79 -12.48
CA SER A 159 -3.63 -11.85 -12.58
C SER A 159 -2.32 -11.41 -13.23
N LEU A 160 -2.09 -10.11 -13.39
CA LEU A 160 -0.84 -9.52 -13.85
C LEU A 160 0.00 -8.99 -12.67
N ALA A 161 1.24 -8.63 -12.93
CA ALA A 161 2.05 -7.86 -11.98
C ALA A 161 1.38 -6.52 -11.70
N PHE A 162 1.60 -5.94 -10.52
CA PHE A 162 0.98 -4.67 -10.14
C PHE A 162 1.41 -3.51 -11.05
N PHE A 163 2.67 -3.51 -11.50
CA PHE A 163 3.16 -2.63 -12.55
C PHE A 163 3.36 -3.46 -13.82
N HIS A 164 2.54 -3.23 -14.80
CA HIS A 164 2.54 -3.97 -16.06
C HIS A 164 2.11 -3.06 -17.22
N ASP A 165 2.64 -3.33 -18.42
CA ASP A 165 2.36 -2.57 -19.64
C ASP A 165 1.04 -2.94 -20.34
N SER A 166 0.33 -3.93 -19.81
CA SER A 166 -0.79 -4.55 -20.52
C SER A 166 -1.95 -4.90 -19.57
N HIS A 167 -2.27 -4.00 -18.63
CA HIS A 167 -3.42 -4.18 -17.77
C HIS A 167 -4.73 -4.13 -18.55
N TYR A 168 -5.61 -5.08 -18.29
CA TYR A 168 -6.98 -5.08 -18.75
C TYR A 168 -7.87 -5.92 -17.84
N ASP A 169 -9.12 -5.55 -17.72
CA ASP A 169 -10.08 -6.27 -16.90
C ASP A 169 -10.70 -7.43 -17.69
N LYS A 170 -10.32 -8.67 -17.36
CA LYS A 170 -10.89 -9.87 -17.99
C LYS A 170 -12.40 -9.91 -17.77
N GLY A 171 -13.15 -10.07 -18.86
CA GLY A 171 -14.62 -10.09 -18.82
C GLY A 171 -15.28 -8.71 -18.75
N ALA A 172 -14.52 -7.64 -18.70
CA ALA A 172 -15.03 -6.29 -18.82
C ALA A 172 -15.55 -6.00 -20.23
N GLU A 173 -16.49 -5.07 -20.34
CA GLU A 173 -16.97 -4.55 -21.62
C GLU A 173 -15.86 -3.78 -22.35
N TYR A 174 -15.04 -3.04 -21.59
CA TYR A 174 -13.89 -2.30 -22.09
C TYR A 174 -12.60 -3.09 -21.87
N GLN A 175 -12.01 -3.57 -22.96
CA GLN A 175 -10.81 -4.42 -22.94
C GLN A 175 -9.57 -3.73 -23.54
N THR A 176 -9.51 -2.41 -23.53
CA THR A 176 -8.33 -1.70 -24.02
C THR A 176 -7.21 -1.79 -22.99
N VAL A 177 -6.05 -2.21 -23.48
CA VAL A 177 -4.81 -2.30 -22.68
C VAL A 177 -4.42 -0.94 -22.12
N GLN A 178 -4.05 -0.90 -20.85
CA GLN A 178 -3.59 0.27 -20.12
C GLN A 178 -2.25 -0.02 -19.45
N ASP A 179 -1.35 0.96 -19.46
CA ASP A 179 0.03 0.82 -19.01
C ASP A 179 0.27 1.70 -17.77
N ASN A 180 0.82 1.11 -16.70
CA ASN A 180 1.22 1.82 -15.50
C ASN A 180 2.71 1.66 -15.14
N VAL A 181 3.53 1.18 -16.08
CA VAL A 181 4.98 1.05 -15.93
C VAL A 181 5.71 1.76 -17.07
N TYR A 182 6.66 2.62 -16.74
CA TYR A 182 7.41 3.42 -17.70
C TYR A 182 8.91 3.29 -17.44
N ALA A 183 9.69 2.93 -18.45
CA ALA A 183 11.15 2.89 -18.37
C ALA A 183 11.72 4.32 -18.54
N LEU A 184 11.42 5.21 -17.60
CA LEU A 184 11.78 6.62 -17.68
C LEU A 184 12.54 7.05 -16.41
N ALA A 185 13.65 7.78 -16.61
CA ALA A 185 14.36 8.42 -15.49
C ALA A 185 13.50 9.54 -14.89
N MET A 186 13.67 9.82 -13.60
CA MET A 186 12.95 10.89 -12.92
C MET A 186 13.45 12.26 -13.38
N THR A 187 12.67 12.93 -14.21
CA THR A 187 12.83 14.33 -14.66
C THR A 187 11.49 15.02 -14.60
N LEU A 188 11.44 16.35 -14.72
CA LEU A 188 10.18 17.10 -14.75
C LEU A 188 9.31 16.67 -15.94
N ASP A 189 9.89 16.57 -17.15
CA ASP A 189 9.19 16.20 -18.36
C ASP A 189 8.65 14.76 -18.30
N ASN A 190 9.46 13.82 -17.80
CA ASN A 190 9.05 12.44 -17.64
C ASN A 190 7.96 12.28 -16.56
N PHE A 191 8.07 13.05 -15.46
CA PHE A 191 7.02 13.11 -14.45
C PHE A 191 5.70 13.60 -15.04
N GLU A 192 5.74 14.66 -15.84
CA GLU A 192 4.56 15.16 -16.54
C GLU A 192 3.98 14.11 -17.49
N THR A 193 4.82 13.46 -18.29
CA THR A 193 4.42 12.37 -19.20
C THR A 193 3.69 11.25 -18.47
N VAL A 194 4.27 10.72 -17.39
CA VAL A 194 3.68 9.64 -16.60
C VAL A 194 2.38 10.09 -15.94
N ARG A 195 2.35 11.30 -15.37
CA ARG A 195 1.16 11.81 -14.69
C ARG A 195 0.00 12.07 -15.65
N VAL A 196 0.28 12.58 -16.86
CA VAL A 196 -0.75 12.78 -17.90
C VAL A 196 -1.28 11.44 -18.38
N ALA A 197 -0.42 10.46 -18.66
CA ALA A 197 -0.84 9.11 -19.03
C ALA A 197 -1.71 8.45 -17.95
N ALA A 198 -1.29 8.52 -16.70
CA ALA A 198 -2.02 8.00 -15.55
C ALA A 198 -3.40 8.65 -15.36
N SER A 199 -3.57 9.91 -15.71
CA SER A 199 -4.87 10.60 -15.62
C SER A 199 -5.89 10.13 -16.65
N GLN A 200 -5.46 9.36 -17.65
CA GLN A 200 -6.31 8.84 -18.73
C GLN A 200 -6.84 7.43 -18.47
N PHE A 201 -6.52 6.85 -17.31
CA PHE A 201 -7.01 5.52 -16.94
C PHE A 201 -8.54 5.46 -16.96
N LYS A 202 -9.02 4.34 -17.47
CA LYS A 202 -10.44 4.02 -17.59
C LYS A 202 -10.78 2.82 -16.72
N ASP A 203 -12.01 2.77 -16.31
CA ASP A 203 -12.58 1.61 -15.61
C ASP A 203 -12.92 0.47 -16.59
N ASP A 204 -13.49 -0.60 -16.06
CA ASP A 204 -13.93 -1.78 -16.82
C ASP A 204 -15.09 -1.51 -17.81
N ARG A 205 -15.68 -0.32 -17.78
CA ARG A 205 -16.71 0.15 -18.70
C ARG A 205 -16.20 1.20 -19.70
N GLY A 206 -14.90 1.50 -19.66
CA GLY A 206 -14.29 2.52 -20.52
C GLY A 206 -14.54 3.96 -20.07
N ILE A 207 -15.06 4.16 -18.87
CA ILE A 207 -15.31 5.48 -18.30
C ILE A 207 -14.01 5.99 -17.67
N PRO A 208 -13.60 7.24 -17.94
CA PRO A 208 -12.43 7.83 -17.29
C PRO A 208 -12.59 7.84 -15.77
N THR A 209 -11.59 7.31 -15.05
CA THR A 209 -11.62 7.17 -13.59
C THR A 209 -11.49 8.50 -12.85
N GLY A 210 -10.95 9.53 -13.50
CA GLY A 210 -10.72 10.85 -12.88
C GLY A 210 -9.65 10.84 -11.78
N ILE A 211 -8.79 9.81 -11.74
CA ILE A 211 -7.71 9.68 -10.76
C ILE A 211 -6.67 10.76 -10.99
N VAL A 212 -6.28 11.46 -9.93
CA VAL A 212 -5.20 12.44 -9.95
C VAL A 212 -4.11 11.97 -8.99
N HIS A 213 -2.91 11.71 -9.54
CA HIS A 213 -1.75 11.32 -8.75
C HIS A 213 -1.13 12.56 -8.10
N ASP A 214 -1.06 12.57 -6.78
CA ASP A 214 -0.71 13.71 -5.93
C ASP A 214 0.52 13.50 -5.05
N LEU A 215 1.09 12.28 -5.05
CA LEU A 215 2.26 11.91 -4.27
C LEU A 215 3.33 11.27 -5.18
N ILE A 216 4.59 11.69 -5.02
CA ILE A 216 5.76 11.02 -5.60
C ILE A 216 6.46 10.22 -4.50
N ILE A 217 6.59 8.90 -4.68
CA ILE A 217 7.43 8.05 -3.84
C ILE A 217 8.71 7.77 -4.60
N HIS A 218 9.87 7.98 -3.99
CA HIS A 218 11.14 7.86 -4.69
C HIS A 218 12.27 7.36 -3.79
N ALA A 219 13.31 6.78 -4.41
CA ALA A 219 14.54 6.40 -3.72
C ALA A 219 15.27 7.63 -3.19
N ILE A 220 16.02 7.47 -2.08
CA ILE A 220 16.82 8.53 -1.48
C ILE A 220 17.79 9.19 -2.48
N ASN A 221 18.30 8.42 -3.45
CA ASN A 221 19.20 8.90 -4.50
C ASN A 221 18.57 9.96 -5.42
N LEU A 222 17.24 9.96 -5.52
CA LEU A 222 16.46 10.85 -6.38
C LEU A 222 15.90 12.09 -5.62
N GLU A 223 16.26 12.25 -4.34
CA GLU A 223 15.75 13.34 -3.47
C GLU A 223 15.89 14.72 -4.11
N ARG A 224 17.05 14.99 -4.73
CA ARG A 224 17.31 16.27 -5.41
C ARG A 224 16.35 16.49 -6.58
N MET A 225 16.11 15.46 -7.38
CA MET A 225 15.21 15.55 -8.55
C MET A 225 13.76 15.70 -8.10
N ALA A 226 13.35 14.95 -7.07
CA ALA A 226 12.04 15.07 -6.47
C ALA A 226 11.79 16.49 -5.93
N ALA A 227 12.77 17.08 -5.22
CA ALA A 227 12.68 18.45 -4.73
C ALA A 227 12.57 19.47 -5.87
N GLN A 228 13.25 19.26 -6.99
CA GLN A 228 13.12 20.11 -8.17
C GLN A 228 11.69 20.11 -8.74
N ILE A 229 11.04 18.93 -8.73
CA ILE A 229 9.67 18.79 -9.24
C ILE A 229 8.64 19.38 -8.25
N THR A 230 8.80 19.17 -6.94
CA THR A 230 7.75 19.48 -5.96
C THR A 230 7.88 20.85 -5.31
N ASP A 231 9.11 21.35 -5.09
CA ASP A 231 9.36 22.51 -4.25
C ASP A 231 9.78 23.74 -5.05
N ASN A 232 10.51 23.55 -6.15
CA ASN A 232 11.06 24.66 -6.91
C ASN A 232 9.99 25.35 -7.74
N LYS A 233 9.84 26.66 -7.56
CA LYS A 233 8.89 27.48 -8.32
C LYS A 233 9.34 27.77 -9.75
N GLU A 234 10.64 27.74 -10.00
CA GLU A 234 11.24 28.02 -11.30
C GLU A 234 12.07 26.82 -11.76
N THR A 235 12.06 26.53 -13.05
CA THR A 235 12.85 25.47 -13.68
C THR A 235 14.27 25.98 -13.91
N TYR A 236 15.26 25.36 -13.30
CA TYR A 236 16.66 25.86 -13.33
C TYR A 236 17.37 25.66 -14.66
N ASP A 237 16.93 24.72 -15.48
CA ASP A 237 17.62 24.32 -16.73
C ASP A 237 17.17 25.12 -17.98
N THR A 238 16.24 26.05 -17.82
CA THR A 238 15.79 26.87 -18.97
C THR A 238 16.37 28.27 -18.90
N THR A 239 16.83 28.80 -20.03
CA THR A 239 17.31 30.20 -20.15
C THR A 239 16.24 31.20 -19.74
N ASN A 240 14.97 30.81 -19.82
CA ASN A 240 13.81 31.66 -19.56
C ASN A 240 13.23 31.52 -18.15
N ARG A 241 13.78 30.67 -17.29
CA ARG A 241 13.26 30.38 -15.93
C ARG A 241 11.75 30.13 -15.93
N GLU A 242 11.33 29.12 -16.67
CA GLU A 242 9.93 28.78 -16.79
C GLU A 242 9.34 28.41 -15.42
N MET A 243 8.10 28.80 -15.21
CA MET A 243 7.40 28.50 -13.96
C MET A 243 7.07 27.01 -13.88
N ASN A 244 7.44 26.36 -12.79
CA ASN A 244 7.07 24.98 -12.52
C ASN A 244 5.59 24.90 -12.05
N PRO A 245 4.69 24.29 -12.82
CA PRO A 245 3.27 24.23 -12.49
C PRO A 245 2.95 23.27 -11.34
N TYR A 246 3.88 22.41 -10.94
CA TYR A 246 3.67 21.35 -9.94
C TYR A 246 4.15 21.75 -8.54
N ALA A 247 4.91 22.82 -8.41
CA ALA A 247 5.43 23.29 -7.15
C ALA A 247 4.32 23.51 -6.10
N GLY A 248 4.40 22.79 -4.98
CA GLY A 248 3.44 22.83 -3.90
C GLY A 248 2.07 22.18 -4.18
N LYS A 249 1.90 21.52 -5.33
CA LYS A 249 0.67 20.78 -5.67
C LYS A 249 0.84 19.25 -5.55
N VAL A 250 2.06 18.79 -5.61
CA VAL A 250 2.42 17.37 -5.51
C VAL A 250 3.28 17.19 -4.28
N ASN A 251 2.95 16.22 -3.46
CA ASN A 251 3.73 15.84 -2.30
C ASN A 251 4.85 14.87 -2.70
N ARG A 252 5.87 14.73 -1.85
CA ARG A 252 6.91 13.72 -2.02
C ARG A 252 7.11 12.90 -0.76
N LEU A 253 7.49 11.65 -0.93
CA LEU A 253 7.87 10.73 0.13
C LEU A 253 9.15 10.01 -0.27
N THR A 254 10.20 10.20 0.52
CA THR A 254 11.49 9.55 0.31
C THR A 254 11.48 8.18 0.96
N ALA A 255 11.72 7.13 0.18
CA ALA A 255 11.94 5.80 0.72
C ALA A 255 13.30 5.73 1.42
N PRO A 256 13.40 5.12 2.62
CA PRO A 256 14.67 4.90 3.29
C PRO A 256 15.66 4.11 2.42
N GLY A 257 16.96 4.40 2.56
CA GLY A 257 17.99 3.76 1.76
C GLY A 257 17.98 2.23 1.89
N GLY A 258 18.03 1.54 0.76
CA GLY A 258 18.00 0.08 0.68
C GLY A 258 16.61 -0.56 0.77
N TRP A 259 15.53 0.22 0.90
CA TRP A 259 14.16 -0.31 0.90
C TRP A 259 13.57 -0.40 -0.51
N VAL A 260 14.09 0.40 -1.42
CA VAL A 260 13.75 0.41 -2.84
C VAL A 260 15.02 0.51 -3.68
N ASP A 261 14.93 0.18 -4.96
CA ASP A 261 16.02 0.33 -5.91
C ASP A 261 16.45 1.79 -6.06
N SER A 262 17.72 2.04 -6.34
CA SER A 262 18.30 3.39 -6.38
C SER A 262 17.68 4.31 -7.45
N THR A 263 17.08 3.75 -8.48
CA THR A 263 16.43 4.47 -9.59
C THR A 263 14.91 4.44 -9.51
N PHE A 264 14.35 3.81 -8.47
CA PHE A 264 12.90 3.67 -8.30
C PHE A 264 12.23 5.00 -8.01
N TRP A 265 11.17 5.27 -8.73
CA TRP A 265 10.18 6.30 -8.41
C TRP A 265 8.79 5.89 -8.90
N ALA A 266 7.77 6.36 -8.23
CA ALA A 266 6.39 6.12 -8.59
C ALA A 266 5.52 7.32 -8.26
N VAL A 267 4.51 7.57 -9.08
CA VAL A 267 3.44 8.52 -8.77
C VAL A 267 2.25 7.76 -8.21
N VAL A 268 1.67 8.27 -7.13
CA VAL A 268 0.63 7.60 -6.36
C VAL A 268 -0.54 8.54 -6.12
N CYS A 269 -1.76 8.02 -6.16
CA CYS A 269 -2.97 8.73 -5.75
C CYS A 269 -3.24 8.49 -4.26
N THR A 270 -3.32 9.58 -3.48
CA THR A 270 -3.63 9.50 -2.04
C THR A 270 -5.02 10.05 -1.67
N THR A 271 -5.73 10.65 -2.62
CA THR A 271 -7.01 11.33 -2.38
C THR A 271 -8.19 10.36 -2.28
N LEU A 272 -8.11 9.19 -2.91
CA LEU A 272 -9.18 8.20 -2.90
C LEU A 272 -9.14 7.33 -1.63
N PRO A 273 -10.29 6.76 -1.19
CA PRO A 273 -10.35 5.82 -0.06
C PRO A 273 -9.52 4.56 -0.31
N GLU A 274 -9.55 4.08 -1.54
CA GLU A 274 -8.73 2.97 -1.98
C GLU A 274 -7.29 3.42 -2.20
N LYS A 275 -6.35 2.49 -1.94
CA LYS A 275 -4.92 2.76 -2.02
C LYS A 275 -4.24 1.70 -2.88
N PRO A 276 -3.08 2.03 -3.49
CA PRO A 276 -2.35 1.09 -4.33
C PRO A 276 -1.82 -0.13 -3.57
N ILE A 277 -1.50 0.05 -2.29
CA ILE A 277 -0.98 -1.02 -1.41
C ILE A 277 -1.94 -1.19 -0.24
N MET A 278 -2.15 -2.44 0.15
CA MET A 278 -2.97 -2.83 1.28
C MET A 278 -2.15 -3.63 2.29
N LEU A 279 -2.14 -3.16 3.54
CA LEU A 279 -1.55 -3.84 4.69
C LEU A 279 -2.69 -4.51 5.47
N GLN A 280 -2.73 -5.84 5.44
CA GLN A 280 -3.69 -6.66 6.19
C GLN A 280 -3.08 -7.06 7.51
N ILE A 281 -3.72 -6.69 8.63
CA ILE A 281 -3.28 -7.00 9.98
C ILE A 281 -4.29 -7.93 10.62
N ARG A 282 -3.89 -9.15 10.96
CA ARG A 282 -4.71 -10.08 11.75
C ARG A 282 -4.46 -9.92 13.23
N GLU A 283 -3.18 -9.92 13.62
CA GLU A 283 -2.77 -9.74 15.00
C GLU A 283 -1.65 -8.71 15.04
N GLY A 284 -1.90 -7.61 15.74
CA GLY A 284 -0.85 -6.62 15.99
C GLY A 284 0.29 -7.21 16.81
N PRO A 285 1.47 -6.58 16.79
CA PRO A 285 2.62 -7.08 17.51
C PRO A 285 2.34 -7.20 19.01
N GLN A 286 2.59 -8.37 19.59
CA GLN A 286 2.37 -8.68 21.01
C GLN A 286 3.52 -9.49 21.58
N LEU A 287 3.78 -9.32 22.87
CA LEU A 287 4.78 -10.08 23.61
C LEU A 287 4.15 -11.38 24.14
N VAL A 288 4.75 -12.50 23.80
CA VAL A 288 4.38 -13.82 24.28
C VAL A 288 5.55 -14.41 25.05
N PHE A 289 5.27 -14.91 26.25
CA PHE A 289 6.24 -15.63 27.06
C PHE A 289 6.12 -17.13 26.75
N TRP A 290 7.27 -17.74 26.55
CA TRP A 290 7.35 -19.15 26.27
C TRP A 290 8.30 -19.78 27.29
N ASP A 291 7.76 -20.51 28.25
CA ASP A 291 8.52 -21.21 29.27
C ASP A 291 8.74 -22.66 28.83
N ASP A 292 9.61 -22.83 27.81
CA ASP A 292 9.97 -24.17 27.38
C ASP A 292 11.20 -24.66 28.16
N ASN A 293 10.89 -25.56 29.09
CA ASN A 293 11.82 -26.50 29.74
C ASN A 293 13.18 -25.90 30.15
N THR A 294 13.15 -24.88 30.99
CA THR A 294 14.32 -24.27 31.63
C THR A 294 15.25 -25.29 32.33
N GLN A 295 14.78 -26.50 32.60
CA GLN A 295 15.58 -27.56 33.23
C GLN A 295 16.64 -28.13 32.30
N SER A 296 16.46 -28.11 30.97
CA SER A 296 17.44 -28.69 30.04
C SER A 296 18.39 -27.67 29.44
N THR A 297 17.95 -26.41 29.20
CA THR A 297 18.77 -25.40 28.50
C THR A 297 19.24 -24.28 29.39
N GLY A 298 18.62 -24.04 30.54
CA GLY A 298 18.89 -22.87 31.37
C GLY A 298 18.51 -21.51 30.75
N ILE A 299 17.79 -21.52 29.64
CA ILE A 299 17.40 -20.33 28.89
C ILE A 299 15.89 -20.14 28.99
N ARG A 300 15.45 -18.92 29.24
CA ARG A 300 14.06 -18.52 29.11
C ARG A 300 13.84 -17.80 27.81
N TYR A 301 12.81 -18.19 27.09
CA TYR A 301 12.46 -17.63 25.78
C TYR A 301 11.30 -16.66 25.90
N PHE A 302 11.44 -15.55 25.22
CA PHE A 302 10.40 -14.58 24.98
C PHE A 302 10.31 -14.37 23.49
N LYS A 303 9.13 -14.11 22.96
CA LYS A 303 9.01 -13.67 21.58
C LYS A 303 7.97 -12.60 21.42
N TRP A 304 8.24 -11.66 20.56
CA TRP A 304 7.22 -10.79 20.02
C TRP A 304 6.68 -11.43 18.75
N LEU A 305 5.37 -11.57 18.67
CA LEU A 305 4.67 -12.22 17.58
C LEU A 305 3.70 -11.22 16.96
N ALA A 306 3.59 -11.24 15.64
CA ALA A 306 2.60 -10.50 14.88
C ALA A 306 2.18 -11.29 13.65
N ARG A 307 0.96 -11.03 13.17
CA ARG A 307 0.43 -11.67 11.95
C ARG A 307 -0.10 -10.60 11.02
N TYR A 308 0.59 -10.37 9.93
CA TYR A 308 0.21 -9.39 8.91
C TYR A 308 0.83 -9.74 7.56
N THR A 309 0.27 -9.16 6.52
CA THR A 309 0.80 -9.30 5.16
C THR A 309 0.50 -8.03 4.37
N VAL A 310 1.24 -7.86 3.27
CA VAL A 310 1.05 -6.77 2.31
C VAL A 310 0.60 -7.36 0.99
N THR A 311 -0.34 -6.70 0.34
CA THR A 311 -0.85 -7.06 -0.98
C THR A 311 -1.17 -5.80 -1.79
N TYR A 312 -1.52 -6.01 -3.04
CA TYR A 312 -1.86 -4.93 -3.97
C TYR A 312 -3.35 -4.57 -3.90
N GLY A 313 -3.63 -3.27 -4.05
CA GLY A 313 -4.95 -2.73 -4.30
C GLY A 313 -5.21 -2.52 -5.79
N ASP A 314 -5.82 -1.40 -6.15
CA ASP A 314 -6.05 -1.05 -7.56
C ASP A 314 -4.76 -0.50 -8.20
N TRP A 315 -4.30 -1.13 -9.27
CA TRP A 315 -3.10 -0.77 -10.02
C TRP A 315 -3.19 0.64 -10.66
N ARG A 316 -4.41 1.14 -10.93
CA ARG A 316 -4.62 2.49 -11.48
C ARG A 316 -4.19 3.60 -10.54
N LEU A 317 -4.04 3.29 -9.24
CA LEU A 317 -3.67 4.25 -8.20
C LEU A 317 -2.17 4.51 -8.10
N ALA A 318 -1.36 3.79 -8.88
CA ALA A 318 0.09 4.01 -8.93
C ALA A 318 0.65 3.77 -10.34
N CYS A 319 1.62 4.59 -10.73
CA CYS A 319 2.42 4.38 -11.94
C CYS A 319 3.90 4.45 -11.59
N MET A 320 4.67 3.49 -12.09
CA MET A 320 6.10 3.35 -11.81
C MET A 320 6.94 3.93 -12.95
N GLY A 321 7.98 4.70 -12.59
CA GLY A 321 9.11 5.00 -13.45
C GLY A 321 10.35 4.28 -12.91
N LYS A 322 11.07 3.55 -13.77
CA LYS A 322 12.28 2.81 -13.39
C LYS A 322 13.22 2.72 -14.59
N THR A 323 14.48 3.04 -14.39
CA THR A 323 15.55 2.91 -15.42
C THR A 323 16.58 1.88 -14.99
#